data_63a4b39544e4a3a902dd91bcb40741d4
#
_entry.id   63a4b39544e4a3a902dd91bcb40741d4
#
_cell.length_a   1.000
_cell.length_b   1.000
_cell.length_c   1.000
_cell.angle_alpha   90.00
_cell.angle_beta   90.00
_cell.angle_gamma   90.00
#
_symmetry.space_group_name_H-M   'P 1'
#
loop_
_entity.id
_entity.type
_entity.pdbx_description
1 polymer ?
#
loop_
_entity_poly.entity_id
_entity_poly.type
_entity_poly.pdbx_seq_one_letter_code
_entity_poly.pdbx_strand_id
1 'polypeptide(L)'
;MLEGDRKAWEALRSGKVDNLWIMSSGRVSDQPTELLQSESMRELLADQREVVDFIIIDCPPVLAVADALVVAPMADAILYVANEQSTPRGAVIAARAQLDQVGARLLGAVLNDVEGKGTGYAYYGQYTYQQPPQANGTASAWDRLRKKSPSS
;
A
#
# COMPACT_ATOMS: atom_id res chain seq x y z
N MET A 1 8.19 -10.67 7.90
CA MET A 1 9.12 -10.25 6.84
C MET A 1 9.94 -9.06 7.30
N LEU A 2 9.43 -7.84 7.34
CA LEU A 2 10.17 -6.70 7.90
C LEU A 2 10.51 -6.88 9.40
N GLU A 3 9.73 -7.65 10.12
CA GLU A 3 9.98 -8.07 11.51
C GLU A 3 10.92 -9.29 11.63
N GLY A 4 11.54 -9.75 10.53
CA GLY A 4 12.54 -10.80 10.53
C GLY A 4 12.03 -12.25 10.46
N ASP A 5 10.72 -12.47 10.50
CA ASP A 5 10.16 -13.82 10.65
C ASP A 5 10.10 -14.65 9.35
N ARG A 6 10.23 -14.01 8.16
CA ARG A 6 10.12 -14.70 6.86
C ARG A 6 10.96 -14.06 5.78
N LYS A 7 11.41 -14.86 4.82
CA LYS A 7 12.06 -14.37 3.61
C LYS A 7 11.04 -13.73 2.68
N ALA A 8 11.45 -12.72 1.91
CA ALA A 8 10.59 -11.93 1.02
C ALA A 8 9.77 -12.81 0.04
N TRP A 9 10.40 -13.81 -0.56
CA TRP A 9 9.76 -14.70 -1.53
C TRP A 9 8.64 -15.56 -0.93
N GLU A 10 8.64 -15.83 0.39
CA GLU A 10 7.58 -16.58 1.08
C GLU A 10 6.28 -15.76 1.21
N ALA A 11 6.38 -14.44 1.12
CA ALA A 11 5.24 -13.53 1.19
C ALA A 11 4.64 -13.22 -0.19
N LEU A 12 5.39 -13.49 -1.27
CA LEU A 12 4.89 -13.28 -2.63
C LEU A 12 3.82 -14.31 -2.99
N ARG A 13 2.79 -13.84 -3.66
CA ARG A 13 1.71 -14.66 -4.22
C ARG A 13 1.57 -14.35 -5.70
N SER A 14 1.45 -15.37 -6.53
CA SER A 14 1.12 -15.19 -7.95
C SER A 14 -0.24 -14.53 -8.08
N GLY A 15 -0.32 -13.48 -8.89
CA GLY A 15 -1.57 -12.87 -9.29
C GLY A 15 -2.34 -13.72 -10.30
N LYS A 16 -3.51 -13.21 -10.74
CA LYS A 16 -4.32 -13.85 -11.79
C LYS A 16 -3.82 -13.53 -13.21
N VAL A 17 -2.87 -12.63 -13.31
CA VAL A 17 -2.23 -12.19 -14.56
C VAL A 17 -0.81 -12.71 -14.56
N ASP A 18 -0.35 -13.19 -15.73
CA ASP A 18 1.02 -13.67 -15.89
C ASP A 18 2.02 -12.56 -15.53
N ASN A 19 3.11 -12.97 -14.89
CA ASN A 19 4.17 -12.08 -14.41
C ASN A 19 3.74 -11.04 -13.34
N LEU A 20 2.54 -11.19 -12.74
CA LEU A 20 2.10 -10.38 -11.62
C LEU A 20 2.29 -11.12 -10.30
N TRP A 21 3.07 -10.52 -9.41
CA TRP A 21 3.27 -10.99 -8.05
C TRP A 21 2.72 -9.97 -7.07
N ILE A 22 2.08 -10.44 -6.01
CA ILE A 22 1.44 -9.60 -5.01
C ILE A 22 2.04 -9.92 -3.65
N MET A 23 2.49 -8.88 -2.96
CA MET A 23 2.92 -8.94 -1.58
C MET A 23 1.99 -8.08 -0.74
N SER A 24 1.25 -8.70 0.17
CA SER A 24 0.39 -7.96 1.09
C SER A 24 1.17 -7.49 2.31
N SER A 25 0.73 -6.41 2.93
CA SER A 25 1.34 -5.84 4.15
C SER A 25 1.35 -6.82 5.34
N GLY A 26 0.47 -7.81 5.34
CA GLY A 26 0.37 -8.77 6.43
C GLY A 26 -0.39 -8.21 7.64
N ARG A 27 0.11 -8.48 8.85
CA ARG A 27 -0.47 -7.95 10.08
C ARG A 27 -0.10 -6.48 10.25
N VAL A 28 -1.02 -5.74 10.85
CA VAL A 28 -0.75 -4.36 11.24
C VAL A 28 0.31 -4.38 12.35
N SER A 29 1.39 -3.65 12.15
CA SER A 29 2.42 -3.44 13.16
C SER A 29 2.05 -2.28 14.09
N ASP A 30 2.53 -2.32 15.31
CA ASP A 30 2.41 -1.20 16.26
C ASP A 30 3.35 -0.02 15.87
N GLN A 31 4.36 -0.30 15.03
CA GLN A 31 5.38 0.67 14.60
C GLN A 31 5.57 0.64 13.07
N PRO A 32 4.54 0.93 12.26
CA PRO A 32 4.61 0.77 10.80
C PRO A 32 5.65 1.68 10.16
N THR A 33 5.77 2.90 10.61
CA THR A 33 6.72 3.88 10.08
C THR A 33 8.19 3.44 10.32
N GLU A 34 8.49 2.89 11.49
CA GLU A 34 9.83 2.38 11.80
C GLU A 34 10.19 1.18 10.93
N LEU A 35 9.23 0.28 10.68
CA LEU A 35 9.43 -0.86 9.78
C LEU A 35 9.70 -0.42 8.35
N LEU A 36 8.99 0.59 7.86
CA LEU A 36 9.20 1.14 6.52
C LEU A 36 10.54 1.86 6.38
N GLN A 37 11.10 2.42 7.47
CA GLN A 37 12.42 3.05 7.50
C GLN A 37 13.56 2.05 7.74
N SER A 38 13.26 0.81 8.07
CA SER A 38 14.24 -0.19 8.46
C SER A 38 15.19 -0.57 7.31
N GLU A 39 16.35 -1.09 7.67
CA GLU A 39 17.28 -1.69 6.70
C GLU A 39 16.63 -2.88 5.98
N SER A 40 15.83 -3.68 6.67
CA SER A 40 15.10 -4.79 6.08
C SER A 40 14.17 -4.36 4.94
N MET A 41 13.59 -3.16 4.99
CA MET A 41 12.80 -2.63 3.89
C MET A 41 13.68 -2.28 2.68
N ARG A 42 14.87 -1.70 2.91
CA ARG A 42 15.82 -1.38 1.83
C ARG A 42 16.37 -2.63 1.17
N GLU A 43 16.77 -3.63 1.98
CA GLU A 43 17.21 -4.93 1.51
C GLU A 43 16.13 -5.63 0.69
N LEU A 44 14.88 -5.61 1.16
CA LEU A 44 13.74 -6.15 0.44
C LEU A 44 13.61 -5.52 -0.95
N LEU A 45 13.63 -4.19 -1.05
CA LEU A 45 13.51 -3.50 -2.34
C LEU A 45 14.72 -3.78 -3.25
N ALA A 46 15.92 -3.85 -2.69
CA ALA A 46 17.14 -4.20 -3.43
C ALA A 46 17.05 -5.61 -4.01
N ASP A 47 16.66 -6.60 -3.21
CA ASP A 47 16.51 -7.98 -3.65
C ASP A 47 15.44 -8.11 -4.76
N GLN A 48 14.32 -7.39 -4.64
CA GLN A 48 13.27 -7.46 -5.65
C GLN A 48 13.67 -6.78 -6.97
N ARG A 49 14.49 -5.73 -6.94
CA ARG A 49 14.99 -5.06 -8.16
C ARG A 49 15.81 -5.99 -9.06
N GLU A 50 16.41 -7.03 -8.51
CA GLU A 50 17.20 -8.00 -9.29
C GLU A 50 16.31 -9.01 -10.06
N VAL A 51 15.03 -9.14 -9.70
CA VAL A 51 14.16 -10.23 -10.21
C VAL A 51 12.89 -9.76 -10.90
N VAL A 52 12.53 -8.47 -10.78
CA VAL A 52 11.34 -7.91 -11.45
C VAL A 52 11.67 -6.61 -12.19
N ASP A 53 10.93 -6.34 -13.26
CA ASP A 53 11.09 -5.11 -14.06
C ASP A 53 10.51 -3.89 -13.36
N PHE A 54 9.43 -4.08 -12.60
CA PHE A 54 8.72 -3.01 -11.89
C PHE A 54 8.30 -3.45 -10.49
N ILE A 55 8.49 -2.55 -9.52
CA ILE A 55 7.93 -2.66 -8.17
C ILE A 55 6.93 -1.53 -8.00
N ILE A 56 5.66 -1.87 -7.78
CA ILE A 56 4.61 -0.89 -7.50
C ILE A 56 4.27 -0.98 -6.02
N ILE A 57 4.46 0.12 -5.29
CA ILE A 57 4.15 0.22 -3.88
C ILE A 57 2.85 1.02 -3.74
N ASP A 58 1.77 0.34 -3.34
CA ASP A 58 0.49 0.98 -3.04
C ASP A 58 0.54 1.55 -1.62
N CYS A 59 0.35 2.86 -1.53
CA CYS A 59 0.46 3.62 -0.29
C CYS A 59 -0.88 4.24 0.11
N PRO A 60 -1.14 4.38 1.41
CA PRO A 60 -2.29 5.15 1.89
C PRO A 60 -2.16 6.64 1.49
N PRO A 61 -3.25 7.42 1.59
CA PRO A 61 -3.24 8.84 1.22
C PRO A 61 -2.16 9.62 1.97
N VAL A 62 -1.35 10.36 1.23
CA VAL A 62 -0.15 11.07 1.75
C VAL A 62 -0.45 12.07 2.85
N LEU A 63 -1.66 12.65 2.89
CA LEU A 63 -2.08 13.59 3.94
C LEU A 63 -2.66 12.90 5.18
N ALA A 64 -2.92 11.59 5.13
CA ALA A 64 -3.54 10.87 6.23
C ALA A 64 -2.49 10.25 7.17
N VAL A 65 -1.42 9.70 6.61
CA VAL A 65 -0.35 9.02 7.36
C VAL A 65 1.00 9.28 6.72
N ALA A 66 2.08 9.12 7.49
CA ALA A 66 3.44 9.41 7.04
C ALA A 66 4.04 8.34 6.10
N ASP A 67 3.43 7.19 5.97
CA ASP A 67 3.98 6.01 5.27
C ASP A 67 4.43 6.33 3.85
N ALA A 68 3.58 7.02 3.08
CA ALA A 68 3.93 7.43 1.72
C ALA A 68 5.15 8.35 1.66
N LEU A 69 5.30 9.27 2.64
CA LEU A 69 6.45 10.19 2.71
C LEU A 69 7.73 9.47 3.11
N VAL A 70 7.62 8.40 3.89
CA VAL A 70 8.75 7.56 4.30
C VAL A 70 9.26 6.71 3.13
N VAL A 71 8.36 6.16 2.34
CA VAL A 71 8.69 5.30 1.20
C VAL A 71 9.12 6.12 -0.03
N ALA A 72 8.62 7.34 -0.17
CA ALA A 72 8.85 8.20 -1.32
C ALA A 72 10.34 8.36 -1.73
N PRO A 73 11.29 8.58 -0.80
CA PRO A 73 12.71 8.70 -1.14
C PRO A 73 13.36 7.38 -1.63
N MET A 74 12.72 6.23 -1.40
CA MET A 74 13.22 4.91 -1.82
C MET A 74 12.75 4.55 -3.23
N ALA A 75 11.74 5.25 -3.74
CA ALA A 75 11.17 5.02 -5.07
C ALA A 75 11.91 5.81 -6.15
N ASP A 76 12.06 5.23 -7.34
CA ASP A 76 12.66 5.93 -8.49
C ASP A 76 11.73 7.03 -9.02
N ALA A 77 10.41 6.86 -8.85
CA ALA A 77 9.40 7.84 -9.22
C ALA A 77 8.09 7.62 -8.47
N ILE A 78 7.29 8.67 -8.36
CA ILE A 78 5.97 8.67 -7.74
C ILE A 78 4.92 9.02 -8.75
N LEU A 79 3.87 8.22 -8.81
CA LEU A 79 2.63 8.55 -9.50
C LEU A 79 1.60 8.98 -8.46
N TYR A 80 1.20 10.25 -8.51
CA TYR A 80 0.19 10.79 -7.62
C TYR A 80 -1.20 10.53 -8.18
N VAL A 81 -2.05 9.88 -7.40
CA VAL A 81 -3.44 9.59 -7.81
C VAL A 81 -4.40 10.46 -6.99
N ALA A 82 -5.21 11.26 -7.66
CA ALA A 82 -6.29 12.05 -7.07
C ALA A 82 -7.64 11.57 -7.62
N ASN A 83 -8.65 11.55 -6.77
CA ASN A 83 -10.02 11.28 -7.20
C ASN A 83 -10.73 12.61 -7.45
N GLU A 84 -11.31 12.80 -8.65
CA GLU A 84 -11.96 14.05 -9.03
C GLU A 84 -13.11 14.41 -8.11
N GLN A 85 -13.88 13.41 -7.69
CA GLN A 85 -15.12 13.64 -6.93
C GLN A 85 -14.87 13.90 -5.44
N SER A 86 -13.73 13.42 -4.90
CA SER A 86 -13.50 13.43 -3.47
C SER A 86 -12.22 14.13 -3.02
N THR A 87 -11.28 14.44 -3.93
CA THR A 87 -10.01 15.10 -3.56
C THR A 87 -10.09 16.62 -3.81
N PRO A 88 -10.19 17.45 -2.76
CA PRO A 88 -10.18 18.89 -2.91
C PRO A 88 -8.87 19.40 -3.52
N ARG A 89 -8.94 20.43 -4.37
CA ARG A 89 -7.74 21.05 -4.98
C ARG A 89 -6.68 21.44 -3.94
N GLY A 90 -7.09 21.94 -2.78
CA GLY A 90 -6.18 22.30 -1.68
C GLY A 90 -5.41 21.09 -1.15
N ALA A 91 -6.05 19.92 -1.07
CA ALA A 91 -5.40 18.69 -0.67
C ALA A 91 -4.35 18.23 -1.69
N VAL A 92 -4.60 18.37 -2.98
CA VAL A 92 -3.61 18.06 -4.03
C VAL A 92 -2.37 18.95 -3.88
N ILE A 93 -2.56 20.25 -3.67
CA ILE A 93 -1.46 21.20 -3.48
C ILE A 93 -0.66 20.86 -2.22
N ALA A 94 -1.33 20.59 -1.10
CA ALA A 94 -0.68 20.26 0.16
C ALA A 94 0.09 18.92 0.07
N ALA A 95 -0.51 17.91 -0.56
CA ALA A 95 0.15 16.61 -0.79
C ALA A 95 1.42 16.76 -1.64
N ARG A 96 1.34 17.55 -2.71
CA ARG A 96 2.50 17.84 -3.53
C ARG A 96 3.61 18.50 -2.73
N ALA A 97 3.27 19.53 -1.94
CA ALA A 97 4.26 20.23 -1.13
C ALA A 97 4.98 19.29 -0.14
N GLN A 98 4.26 18.35 0.48
CA GLN A 98 4.88 17.34 1.35
C GLN A 98 5.81 16.38 0.58
N LEU A 99 5.41 15.93 -0.60
CA LEU A 99 6.25 15.07 -1.44
C LEU A 99 7.52 15.83 -1.91
N ASP A 100 7.40 17.09 -2.28
CA ASP A 100 8.53 17.94 -2.66
C ASP A 100 9.51 18.12 -1.47
N GLN A 101 9.02 18.27 -0.23
CA GLN A 101 9.83 18.39 0.99
C GLN A 101 10.71 17.17 1.27
N VAL A 102 10.25 15.97 0.93
CA VAL A 102 11.03 14.73 1.10
C VAL A 102 11.88 14.40 -0.13
N GLY A 103 11.95 15.29 -1.11
CA GLY A 103 12.73 15.10 -2.33
C GLY A 103 12.16 14.05 -3.28
N ALA A 104 10.86 13.77 -3.19
CA ALA A 104 10.21 12.78 -4.03
C ALA A 104 10.20 13.18 -5.51
N ARG A 105 10.62 12.28 -6.39
CA ARG A 105 10.54 12.48 -7.83
C ARG A 105 9.14 12.21 -8.34
N LEU A 106 8.34 13.25 -8.53
CA LEU A 106 7.00 13.11 -9.07
C LEU A 106 7.05 12.89 -10.59
N LEU A 107 6.61 11.71 -11.05
CA LEU A 107 6.51 11.37 -12.48
C LEU A 107 5.33 12.09 -13.13
N GLY A 108 4.21 12.18 -12.41
CA GLY A 108 2.98 12.80 -12.89
C GLY A 108 1.83 12.60 -11.92
N ALA A 109 0.64 13.00 -12.37
CA ALA A 109 -0.59 12.79 -11.63
C ALA A 109 -1.64 12.13 -12.51
N VAL A 110 -2.46 11.28 -11.88
CA VAL A 110 -3.66 10.66 -12.47
C VAL A 110 -4.87 11.22 -11.78
N LEU A 111 -5.81 11.74 -12.56
CA LEU A 111 -7.13 12.08 -12.07
C LEU A 111 -8.05 10.88 -12.31
N ASN A 112 -8.50 10.28 -11.23
CA ASN A 112 -9.36 9.10 -11.25
C ASN A 112 -10.83 9.49 -11.03
N ASP A 113 -11.75 8.64 -11.45
CA ASP A 113 -13.20 8.81 -11.24
C ASP A 113 -13.77 10.11 -11.85
N VAL A 114 -13.32 10.47 -13.06
CA VAL A 114 -13.71 11.70 -13.77
C VAL A 114 -15.14 11.70 -14.27
N GLU A 115 -15.80 10.54 -14.37
CA GLU A 115 -17.19 10.39 -14.82
C GLU A 115 -18.16 9.95 -13.71
N GLY A 116 -17.66 9.75 -12.50
CA GLY A 116 -18.41 9.17 -11.39
C GLY A 116 -19.44 10.12 -10.79
N LYS A 117 -20.70 9.77 -10.84
CA LYS A 117 -21.76 10.35 -9.98
C LYS A 117 -21.68 9.74 -8.57
N GLY A 118 -20.52 9.74 -7.96
CA GLY A 118 -20.27 9.09 -6.67
C GLY A 118 -20.33 10.06 -5.49
N THR A 119 -21.08 9.73 -4.49
CA THR A 119 -21.16 10.40 -3.18
C THR A 119 -19.86 10.16 -2.40
N GLY A 120 -18.83 10.96 -2.65
CA GLY A 120 -17.45 10.70 -2.24
C GLY A 120 -16.97 11.27 -0.91
N TYR A 121 -17.84 11.57 0.07
CA TYR A 121 -17.41 12.16 1.36
C TYR A 121 -17.01 11.14 2.46
N ALA A 122 -17.16 9.82 2.22
CA ALA A 122 -17.00 8.80 3.26
C ALA A 122 -15.57 8.23 3.41
N TYR A 123 -14.61 8.58 2.56
CA TYR A 123 -13.36 7.82 2.45
C TYR A 123 -12.21 8.28 3.37
N TYR A 124 -12.18 9.53 3.78
CA TYR A 124 -11.05 10.06 4.58
C TYR A 124 -11.03 9.64 6.05
N GLY A 125 -12.13 9.12 6.57
CA GLY A 125 -12.24 8.70 7.97
C GLY A 125 -11.76 7.27 8.26
N GLN A 126 -11.40 6.47 7.27
CA GLN A 126 -11.18 5.04 7.40
C GLN A 126 -9.71 4.60 7.47
N TYR A 127 -8.78 5.50 7.24
CA TYR A 127 -7.34 5.20 7.26
C TYR A 127 -6.65 5.40 8.62
N THR A 128 -7.40 5.51 9.69
CA THR A 128 -6.81 5.28 11.01
C THR A 128 -6.58 3.77 11.12
N TYR A 129 -5.36 3.36 11.47
CA TYR A 129 -5.02 1.96 11.80
C TYR A 129 -5.90 1.51 12.97
N GLN A 130 -7.13 1.09 12.65
CA GLN A 130 -7.96 0.42 13.63
C GLN A 130 -7.41 -1.00 13.75
N GLN A 131 -6.90 -1.32 14.93
CA GLN A 131 -6.67 -2.71 15.30
C GLN A 131 -7.96 -3.49 14.99
N PRO A 132 -7.87 -4.60 14.23
CA PRO A 132 -9.05 -5.42 14.02
C PRO A 132 -9.59 -5.83 15.39
N PRO A 133 -10.91 -5.79 15.62
CA PRO A 133 -11.50 -6.26 16.85
C PRO A 133 -10.98 -7.67 17.10
N GLN A 134 -10.50 -7.94 18.30
CA GLN A 134 -10.10 -9.28 18.73
C GLN A 134 -11.27 -10.20 18.42
N ALA A 135 -11.11 -11.08 17.45
CA ALA A 135 -12.12 -12.03 17.05
C ALA A 135 -12.29 -13.04 18.16
N ASN A 136 -13.29 -12.83 18.99
CA ASN A 136 -13.87 -13.90 19.81
C ASN A 136 -14.37 -14.97 18.83
N GLY A 137 -13.59 -16.02 18.63
CA GLY A 137 -13.95 -17.40 18.33
C GLY A 137 -14.98 -17.70 17.24
N THR A 138 -15.07 -16.94 16.14
CA THR A 138 -15.87 -17.36 14.99
C THR A 138 -14.98 -17.51 13.76
N ALA A 139 -15.00 -18.68 13.14
CA ALA A 139 -14.22 -19.05 11.97
C ALA A 139 -14.20 -17.95 10.92
N SER A 140 -12.99 -17.50 10.55
CA SER A 140 -12.73 -16.44 9.61
C SER A 140 -13.32 -16.79 8.24
N ALA A 141 -13.67 -15.75 7.45
CA ALA A 141 -14.14 -15.94 6.07
C ALA A 141 -13.16 -16.78 5.22
N TRP A 142 -11.88 -16.81 5.60
CA TRP A 142 -10.83 -17.62 4.98
C TRP A 142 -10.99 -19.13 5.22
N ASP A 143 -11.53 -19.55 6.36
CA ASP A 143 -11.79 -20.97 6.63
C ASP A 143 -12.95 -21.52 5.79
N ARG A 144 -13.86 -20.63 5.34
CA ARG A 144 -14.98 -20.98 4.46
C ARG A 144 -14.53 -21.15 2.99
N LEU A 145 -13.51 -20.41 2.55
CA LEU A 145 -12.96 -20.51 1.19
C LEU A 145 -12.07 -21.75 1.04
N ARG A 146 -11.35 -22.14 2.09
CA ARG A 146 -10.48 -23.31 2.09
C ARG A 146 -11.24 -24.65 1.95
N LYS A 147 -12.51 -24.70 2.36
CA LYS A 147 -13.36 -25.90 2.28
C LYS A 147 -14.03 -26.11 0.92
N LYS A 148 -13.83 -25.22 -0.06
CA LYS A 148 -14.46 -25.32 -1.39
C LYS A 148 -13.51 -25.74 -2.54
N SER A 149 -12.31 -26.19 -2.24
CA SER A 149 -11.44 -26.79 -3.26
C SER A 149 -11.82 -28.28 -3.40
N PRO A 150 -12.36 -28.73 -4.54
CA PRO A 150 -12.56 -30.15 -4.76
C PRO A 150 -11.21 -30.82 -4.94
N SER A 151 -11.03 -31.92 -4.23
CA SER A 151 -9.94 -32.89 -4.44
C SER A 151 -10.10 -33.53 -5.82
N SER A 152 -9.11 -33.38 -6.65
CA SER A 152 -8.83 -34.27 -7.80
C SER A 152 -7.34 -34.48 -7.84
#